data_19f464423c70acddb607ef1fac8cb5c2
#
_entry.id   19f464423c70acddb607ef1fac8cb5c2
#
_cell.length_a   1.000
_cell.length_b   1.000
_cell.length_c   1.000
_cell.angle_alpha   90.00
_cell.angle_beta   90.00
_cell.angle_gamma   90.00
#
_symmetry.space_group_name_H-M   'P 1'
#
loop_
_entity.id
_entity.type
_entity.pdbx_description
1 polymer ?
#
loop_
_entity_poly.entity_id
_entity_poly.type
_entity_poly.pdbx_seq_one_letter_code
_entity_poly.pdbx_strand_id
1 'polypeptide(L)'
;MKKQIKYISAGMLAGMLLCGGELQASNRMTEMHVCLADAIQKDNRPEISNRLFRSNAVEKEILRVQKLLKNAKLAWMFTNCFPNTLDTTVHFRKGSDGKPDTFVYTGDIHAMWLRDSGAQVWPYVQLANSDPELKEMLAGVILRQFKCINIDPYANAFNDGAIPDGHWMSDLTDMKPELHERKWEIDSLCYPLRLAYHYWKTTGDASIFNEEWIQAITNVLKTFKEQQRKDGVGPYKFQRKTERALDTVSNDGLGAPVKPVGLIVSSFRPSDDATTLQFLVPSNFFAVSSLRKAAEILEKVNKKTALSKECKDLAQEVETALKKYAVYNHPKYGKIYAFEVDGFGNHHLMDDANVPSLLAMPYLGDVNINDPIYQNTRRFVWSEDNPYFFKGKAGEGIGGPHIGYDMVWPMSIMMKAFTSQNDAEIKTCIKMLMDTDAGTGFMHESFHKDNPKNFTRAWFAWQNTLFGELILKLVNEGKVDLLNSIQ
;
A
#
# COMPACT_ATOMS: atom_id res chain seq x y z
N MET A 1 -31.08 45.07 14.46
CA MET A 1 -32.43 45.33 13.93
C MET A 1 -33.07 43.97 13.68
N LYS A 2 -34.17 43.70 14.44
CA LYS A 2 -34.97 42.49 14.39
C LYS A 2 -35.90 42.54 13.17
N LYS A 3 -36.12 41.43 12.46
CA LYS A 3 -37.40 41.16 11.76
C LYS A 3 -37.77 39.71 11.89
N GLN A 4 -38.93 39.51 12.47
CA GLN A 4 -39.69 38.28 12.64
C GLN A 4 -40.33 37.89 11.29
N ILE A 5 -40.53 36.58 11.10
CA ILE A 5 -41.44 36.06 10.08
C ILE A 5 -42.45 35.14 10.78
N LYS A 6 -43.69 35.38 10.44
CA LYS A 6 -44.93 34.81 11.03
C LYS A 6 -45.24 33.41 10.48
N TYR A 7 -45.82 32.61 11.38
CA TYR A 7 -46.58 31.40 11.07
C TYR A 7 -47.92 31.76 10.42
N ILE A 8 -48.38 30.94 9.46
CA ILE A 8 -49.81 30.82 9.12
C ILE A 8 -50.17 29.34 9.12
N SER A 9 -51.13 29.00 10.01
CA SER A 9 -51.86 27.73 10.06
C SER A 9 -53.26 27.94 9.47
N ALA A 10 -53.81 26.92 8.80
CA ALA A 10 -55.22 26.56 8.68
C ALA A 10 -55.33 25.49 7.58
N GLY A 11 -56.14 24.48 7.60
CA GLY A 11 -57.21 24.03 8.42
C GLY A 11 -57.94 22.90 7.66
N MET A 12 -58.51 21.98 8.41
CA MET A 12 -59.25 20.78 7.98
C MET A 12 -60.32 21.04 6.89
N LEU A 13 -60.54 20.00 6.05
CA LEU A 13 -61.93 19.49 5.81
C LEU A 13 -61.88 18.00 5.40
N ALA A 14 -62.72 17.20 6.09
CA ALA A 14 -62.93 15.79 5.81
C ALA A 14 -63.98 15.58 4.74
N GLY A 15 -63.87 14.50 3.97
CA GLY A 15 -64.91 14.01 3.05
C GLY A 15 -64.72 12.52 2.79
N MET A 16 -65.55 11.69 3.39
CA MET A 16 -65.68 10.24 3.14
C MET A 16 -66.23 10.00 1.75
N LEU A 17 -65.67 9.02 1.03
CA LEU A 17 -66.42 8.12 0.15
C LEU A 17 -65.67 6.78 0.04
N LEU A 18 -66.28 5.73 0.57
CA LEU A 18 -65.93 4.33 0.42
C LEU A 18 -66.37 3.86 -0.99
N CYS A 19 -65.46 3.20 -1.71
CA CYS A 19 -65.66 2.02 -2.56
C CYS A 19 -64.44 1.80 -3.45
N GLY A 20 -63.88 0.58 -3.46
CA GLY A 20 -62.90 0.13 -4.42
C GLY A 20 -61.49 -0.10 -3.91
N GLY A 21 -61.36 -1.00 -2.93
CA GLY A 21 -60.08 -1.18 -2.22
C GLY A 21 -59.46 -2.57 -2.28
N GLU A 22 -59.23 -3.20 -3.39
CA GLU A 22 -58.41 -4.43 -3.42
C GLU A 22 -57.39 -4.53 -4.54
N LEU A 23 -57.49 -3.70 -5.60
CA LEU A 23 -56.48 -3.68 -6.70
C LEU A 23 -55.38 -2.62 -6.53
N GLN A 24 -55.48 -1.67 -5.60
CA GLN A 24 -54.47 -0.64 -5.38
C GLN A 24 -53.43 -1.03 -4.28
N ALA A 25 -53.74 -1.99 -3.41
CA ALA A 25 -52.80 -2.43 -2.37
C ALA A 25 -51.62 -3.27 -2.95
N SER A 26 -51.87 -4.06 -4.00
CA SER A 26 -50.84 -4.89 -4.64
C SER A 26 -49.81 -4.04 -5.41
N ASN A 27 -50.24 -3.00 -6.12
CA ASN A 27 -49.35 -2.12 -6.84
C ASN A 27 -48.52 -1.22 -5.91
N ARG A 28 -49.09 -0.75 -4.80
CA ARG A 28 -48.31 0.04 -3.81
C ARG A 28 -47.25 -0.79 -3.05
N MET A 29 -47.53 -2.07 -2.79
CA MET A 29 -46.48 -2.95 -2.20
C MET A 29 -45.39 -3.28 -3.22
N THR A 30 -45.70 -3.43 -4.48
CA THR A 30 -44.72 -3.64 -5.54
C THR A 30 -43.89 -2.37 -5.80
N GLU A 31 -44.51 -1.19 -5.83
CA GLU A 31 -43.79 0.10 -5.92
C GLU A 31 -42.96 0.41 -4.65
N MET A 32 -43.45 0.06 -3.46
CA MET A 32 -42.65 0.21 -2.22
C MET A 32 -41.50 -0.78 -2.13
N HIS A 33 -41.61 -2.00 -2.67
CA HIS A 33 -40.50 -2.92 -2.80
C HIS A 33 -39.49 -2.51 -3.87
N VAL A 34 -39.96 -1.87 -4.97
CA VAL A 34 -39.06 -1.31 -5.99
C VAL A 34 -38.34 -0.06 -5.47
N CYS A 35 -39.04 0.81 -4.71
CA CYS A 35 -38.39 1.98 -4.05
C CYS A 35 -37.42 1.63 -2.90
N LEU A 36 -37.52 0.45 -2.29
CA LEU A 36 -36.57 -0.02 -1.27
C LEU A 36 -35.37 -0.74 -1.87
N ALA A 37 -35.42 -1.16 -3.14
CA ALA A 37 -34.31 -1.77 -3.86
C ALA A 37 -33.40 -0.73 -4.55
N ASP A 38 -33.82 0.52 -4.71
CA ASP A 38 -33.11 1.56 -5.45
C ASP A 38 -32.43 2.65 -4.59
N ALA A 39 -32.32 2.49 -3.31
CA ALA A 39 -31.42 3.30 -2.50
C ALA A 39 -30.01 2.67 -2.47
N ILE A 40 -29.47 2.31 -3.64
CA ILE A 40 -28.02 2.14 -3.76
C ILE A 40 -27.42 3.49 -3.44
N GLN A 41 -26.72 3.59 -2.31
CA GLN A 41 -26.01 4.81 -1.94
C GLN A 41 -25.13 5.22 -3.12
N LYS A 42 -25.34 6.45 -3.66
CA LYS A 42 -24.54 6.95 -4.78
C LYS A 42 -23.07 6.80 -4.43
N ASP A 43 -22.26 6.26 -5.33
CA ASP A 43 -20.82 6.18 -5.11
C ASP A 43 -20.19 7.59 -5.03
N ASN A 44 -19.03 7.66 -4.36
CA ASN A 44 -18.27 8.90 -4.20
C ASN A 44 -17.11 9.00 -5.23
N ARG A 45 -17.15 8.19 -6.27
CA ARG A 45 -16.21 8.24 -7.38
C ARG A 45 -16.36 9.56 -8.17
N PRO A 46 -15.29 10.05 -8.81
CA PRO A 46 -15.41 11.15 -9.76
C PRO A 46 -16.43 10.84 -10.86
N GLU A 47 -17.09 11.87 -11.36
CA GLU A 47 -17.94 11.73 -12.56
C GLU A 47 -17.12 11.09 -13.70
N ILE A 48 -17.76 10.31 -14.54
CA ILE A 48 -17.08 9.47 -15.55
C ILE A 48 -16.12 10.28 -16.44
N SER A 49 -16.49 11.50 -16.79
CA SER A 49 -15.67 12.42 -17.59
C SER A 49 -14.39 12.89 -16.89
N ASN A 50 -14.33 12.77 -15.58
CA ASN A 50 -13.23 13.25 -14.75
C ASN A 50 -12.31 12.11 -14.27
N ARG A 51 -12.64 10.86 -14.62
CA ARG A 51 -11.80 9.70 -14.30
C ARG A 51 -10.59 9.67 -15.22
N LEU A 52 -9.39 9.56 -14.65
CA LEU A 52 -8.13 9.63 -15.39
C LEU A 52 -7.86 8.39 -16.25
N PHE A 53 -8.22 7.21 -15.74
CA PHE A 53 -8.12 5.95 -16.48
C PHE A 53 -9.34 5.07 -16.21
N ARG A 54 -9.90 4.48 -17.26
CA ARG A 54 -11.03 3.55 -17.14
C ARG A 54 -10.68 2.20 -17.74
N SER A 55 -10.91 1.15 -16.97
CA SER A 55 -10.76 -0.22 -17.42
C SER A 55 -12.11 -0.93 -17.44
N ASN A 56 -12.47 -1.48 -18.60
CA ASN A 56 -13.69 -2.27 -18.72
C ASN A 56 -13.66 -3.53 -17.85
N ALA A 57 -12.50 -4.13 -17.66
CA ALA A 57 -12.33 -5.29 -16.79
C ALA A 57 -12.57 -4.92 -15.33
N VAL A 58 -12.05 -3.77 -14.87
CA VAL A 58 -12.24 -3.28 -13.49
C VAL A 58 -13.70 -2.92 -13.23
N GLU A 59 -14.38 -2.25 -14.17
CA GLU A 59 -15.80 -1.91 -14.02
C GLU A 59 -16.68 -3.19 -13.96
N LYS A 60 -16.40 -4.19 -14.78
CA LYS A 60 -17.08 -5.50 -14.70
C LYS A 60 -16.83 -6.19 -13.35
N GLU A 61 -15.63 -6.09 -12.82
CA GLU A 61 -15.28 -6.69 -11.55
C GLU A 61 -15.98 -6.00 -10.38
N ILE A 62 -16.10 -4.67 -10.42
CA ILE A 62 -16.89 -3.91 -9.44
C ILE A 62 -18.34 -4.41 -9.44
N LEU A 63 -18.97 -4.50 -10.61
CA LEU A 63 -20.35 -4.98 -10.74
C LEU A 63 -20.51 -6.44 -10.25
N ARG A 64 -19.52 -7.31 -10.50
CA ARG A 64 -19.51 -8.69 -10.02
C ARG A 64 -19.50 -8.74 -8.49
N VAL A 65 -18.62 -7.99 -7.86
CA VAL A 65 -18.47 -7.98 -6.40
C VAL A 65 -19.71 -7.35 -5.75
N GLN A 66 -20.22 -6.23 -6.29
CA GLN A 66 -21.45 -5.61 -5.79
C GLN A 66 -22.65 -6.59 -5.75
N LYS A 67 -22.81 -7.43 -6.78
CA LYS A 67 -23.89 -8.42 -6.83
C LYS A 67 -23.74 -9.54 -5.78
N LEU A 68 -22.54 -9.81 -5.34
CA LEU A 68 -22.24 -10.85 -4.34
C LEU A 68 -22.39 -10.35 -2.91
N LEU A 69 -22.12 -9.06 -2.67
CA LEU A 69 -22.17 -8.45 -1.36
C LEU A 69 -23.59 -7.98 -0.99
N LYS A 70 -24.15 -8.56 0.07
CA LYS A 70 -25.44 -8.16 0.63
C LYS A 70 -25.33 -6.98 1.61
N ASN A 71 -24.14 -6.76 2.18
CA ASN A 71 -23.88 -5.61 3.04
C ASN A 71 -23.70 -4.37 2.15
N ALA A 72 -24.68 -3.48 2.15
CA ALA A 72 -24.72 -2.30 1.29
C ALA A 72 -23.54 -1.34 1.55
N LYS A 73 -23.13 -1.16 2.82
CA LYS A 73 -21.99 -0.32 3.18
C LYS A 73 -20.66 -0.89 2.64
N LEU A 74 -20.46 -2.20 2.79
CA LEU A 74 -19.25 -2.85 2.28
C LEU A 74 -19.18 -2.80 0.75
N ALA A 75 -20.29 -3.02 0.07
CA ALA A 75 -20.39 -2.92 -1.39
C ALA A 75 -20.11 -1.48 -1.87
N TRP A 76 -20.64 -0.48 -1.17
CA TRP A 76 -20.40 0.93 -1.46
C TRP A 76 -18.93 1.33 -1.25
N MET A 77 -18.33 0.93 -0.12
CA MET A 77 -16.91 1.18 0.15
C MET A 77 -16.00 0.51 -0.88
N PHE A 78 -16.30 -0.75 -1.25
CA PHE A 78 -15.55 -1.44 -2.31
C PHE A 78 -15.63 -0.69 -3.65
N THR A 79 -16.81 -0.20 -4.01
CA THR A 79 -17.04 0.56 -5.25
C THR A 79 -16.23 1.85 -5.30
N ASN A 80 -16.08 2.53 -4.17
CA ASN A 80 -15.29 3.75 -4.06
C ASN A 80 -13.78 3.47 -4.02
N CYS A 81 -13.37 2.51 -3.21
CA CYS A 81 -11.97 2.25 -2.88
C CYS A 81 -11.23 1.49 -3.99
N PHE A 82 -11.84 0.42 -4.53
CA PHE A 82 -11.16 -0.44 -5.49
C PHE A 82 -10.66 0.29 -6.75
N PRO A 83 -11.46 1.15 -7.43
CA PRO A 83 -10.99 1.87 -8.60
C PRO A 83 -10.27 3.19 -8.29
N ASN A 84 -10.10 3.58 -7.03
CA ASN A 84 -9.65 4.93 -6.65
C ASN A 84 -8.34 5.34 -7.33
N THR A 85 -7.36 4.45 -7.39
CA THR A 85 -6.08 4.71 -8.09
C THR A 85 -6.30 5.01 -9.56
N LEU A 86 -7.08 4.21 -10.27
CA LEU A 86 -7.35 4.40 -11.70
C LEU A 86 -8.13 5.69 -11.97
N ASP A 87 -9.14 5.94 -11.14
CA ASP A 87 -10.01 7.11 -11.30
C ASP A 87 -9.26 8.43 -11.07
N THR A 88 -8.23 8.45 -10.18
CA THR A 88 -7.77 9.72 -9.60
C THR A 88 -6.26 9.97 -9.69
N THR A 89 -5.43 8.96 -9.95
CA THR A 89 -3.97 9.10 -9.82
C THR A 89 -3.16 8.63 -11.02
N VAL A 90 -3.77 7.94 -11.98
CA VAL A 90 -3.10 7.33 -13.13
C VAL A 90 -3.04 8.30 -14.31
N HIS A 91 -1.84 8.64 -14.75
CA HIS A 91 -1.57 9.43 -15.95
C HIS A 91 -0.90 8.56 -17.01
N PHE A 92 -1.72 7.87 -17.79
CA PHE A 92 -1.27 7.01 -18.88
C PHE A 92 -1.07 7.79 -20.17
N ARG A 93 0.06 7.56 -20.83
CA ARG A 93 0.41 8.13 -22.13
C ARG A 93 1.35 7.21 -22.90
N LYS A 94 1.61 7.53 -24.17
CA LYS A 94 2.69 6.95 -24.96
C LYS A 94 3.83 7.93 -25.04
N GLY A 95 5.04 7.44 -24.83
CA GLY A 95 6.27 8.19 -25.04
C GLY A 95 6.50 8.53 -26.52
N SER A 96 7.49 9.35 -26.81
CA SER A 96 7.88 9.70 -28.18
C SER A 96 8.36 8.49 -29.00
N ASP A 97 8.78 7.42 -28.33
CA ASP A 97 9.19 6.14 -28.90
C ASP A 97 8.01 5.16 -29.08
N GLY A 98 6.78 5.61 -28.79
CA GLY A 98 5.56 4.81 -28.88
C GLY A 98 5.35 3.81 -27.73
N LYS A 99 6.28 3.71 -26.77
CA LYS A 99 6.14 2.81 -25.62
C LYS A 99 5.19 3.41 -24.60
N PRO A 100 4.48 2.54 -23.83
CA PRO A 100 3.64 3.00 -22.75
C PRO A 100 4.46 3.64 -21.64
N ASP A 101 3.93 4.73 -21.08
CA ASP A 101 4.51 5.47 -19.97
C ASP A 101 3.38 5.88 -19.04
N THR A 102 3.43 5.41 -17.79
CA THR A 102 2.36 5.69 -16.82
C THR A 102 2.95 6.26 -15.55
N PHE A 103 2.54 7.48 -15.22
CA PHE A 103 2.87 8.14 -13.96
C PHE A 103 1.70 7.96 -12.97
N VAL A 104 2.00 7.62 -11.72
CA VAL A 104 0.99 7.34 -10.69
C VAL A 104 1.26 8.18 -9.46
N TYR A 105 0.34 9.08 -9.12
CA TYR A 105 0.39 9.86 -7.89
C TYR A 105 0.06 9.02 -6.65
N THR A 106 0.51 9.45 -5.46
CA THR A 106 0.11 8.81 -4.20
C THR A 106 -1.31 9.17 -3.76
N GLY A 107 -1.87 10.24 -4.29
CA GLY A 107 -3.14 10.85 -3.93
C GLY A 107 -3.00 12.37 -3.91
N ASP A 108 -3.09 12.97 -2.74
CA ASP A 108 -2.96 14.43 -2.51
C ASP A 108 -1.55 14.99 -2.77
N ILE A 109 -0.53 14.14 -2.92
CA ILE A 109 0.83 14.52 -3.31
C ILE A 109 1.07 14.12 -4.76
N HIS A 110 1.38 15.11 -5.61
CA HIS A 110 1.59 14.94 -7.05
C HIS A 110 3.01 14.47 -7.37
N ALA A 111 3.41 13.35 -6.76
CA ALA A 111 4.68 12.69 -7.02
C ALA A 111 4.50 11.18 -7.03
N MET A 112 5.41 10.47 -7.70
CA MET A 112 5.38 9.02 -7.84
C MET A 112 6.42 8.38 -6.94
N TRP A 113 5.98 7.82 -5.80
CA TRP A 113 6.80 6.90 -5.02
C TRP A 113 6.88 5.56 -5.74
N LEU A 114 8.07 4.95 -5.75
CA LEU A 114 8.25 3.62 -6.34
C LEU A 114 7.48 2.55 -5.55
N ARG A 115 7.42 2.66 -4.25
CA ARG A 115 6.61 1.84 -3.36
C ARG A 115 5.13 1.94 -3.69
N ASP A 116 4.59 3.16 -3.58
CA ASP A 116 3.16 3.43 -3.72
C ASP A 116 2.65 3.05 -5.10
N SER A 117 3.32 3.49 -6.15
CA SER A 117 2.91 3.20 -7.54
C SER A 117 2.82 1.70 -7.83
N GLY A 118 3.75 0.92 -7.28
CA GLY A 118 3.73 -0.55 -7.41
C GLY A 118 2.60 -1.21 -6.63
N ALA A 119 2.32 -0.71 -5.41
CA ALA A 119 1.28 -1.25 -4.55
C ALA A 119 -0.13 -0.83 -5.02
N GLN A 120 -0.30 0.41 -5.46
CA GLN A 120 -1.58 0.95 -5.92
C GLN A 120 -2.13 0.22 -7.15
N VAL A 121 -1.29 -0.22 -8.06
CA VAL A 121 -1.75 -0.92 -9.28
C VAL A 121 -1.75 -2.44 -9.16
N TRP A 122 -1.20 -2.96 -8.07
CA TRP A 122 -1.05 -4.40 -7.83
C TRP A 122 -2.31 -5.24 -8.05
N PRO A 123 -3.50 -4.88 -7.50
CA PRO A 123 -4.68 -5.72 -7.59
C PRO A 123 -5.28 -5.78 -9.00
N TYR A 124 -4.92 -4.87 -9.88
CA TYR A 124 -5.42 -4.86 -11.27
C TYR A 124 -4.66 -5.81 -12.19
N VAL A 125 -3.46 -6.24 -11.81
CA VAL A 125 -2.63 -7.12 -12.64
C VAL A 125 -3.37 -8.41 -13.03
N GLN A 126 -4.15 -8.99 -12.12
CA GLN A 126 -4.95 -10.20 -12.39
C GLN A 126 -6.02 -9.99 -13.49
N LEU A 127 -6.41 -8.75 -13.79
CA LEU A 127 -7.40 -8.40 -14.80
C LEU A 127 -6.78 -8.03 -16.16
N ALA A 128 -5.45 -7.90 -16.23
CA ALA A 128 -4.73 -7.42 -17.41
C ALA A 128 -4.98 -8.24 -18.69
N ASN A 129 -5.16 -9.56 -18.57
CA ASN A 129 -5.43 -10.41 -19.74
C ASN A 129 -6.83 -10.22 -20.33
N SER A 130 -7.75 -9.59 -19.60
CA SER A 130 -9.12 -9.32 -20.03
C SER A 130 -9.31 -7.90 -20.57
N ASP A 131 -8.27 -7.06 -20.52
CA ASP A 131 -8.34 -5.65 -20.91
C ASP A 131 -6.96 -5.19 -21.45
N PRO A 132 -6.83 -5.08 -22.80
CA PRO A 132 -5.57 -4.68 -23.42
C PRO A 132 -5.07 -3.28 -23.02
N GLU A 133 -5.98 -2.31 -22.78
CA GLU A 133 -5.61 -0.96 -22.36
C GLU A 133 -5.09 -0.98 -20.91
N LEU A 134 -5.73 -1.74 -20.03
CA LEU A 134 -5.23 -1.96 -18.67
C LEU A 134 -3.85 -2.64 -18.69
N LYS A 135 -3.67 -3.65 -19.54
CA LYS A 135 -2.38 -4.33 -19.69
C LYS A 135 -1.28 -3.36 -20.14
N GLU A 136 -1.58 -2.50 -21.12
CA GLU A 136 -0.64 -1.49 -21.62
C GLU A 136 -0.33 -0.43 -20.55
N MET A 137 -1.33 0.04 -19.81
CA MET A 137 -1.16 0.97 -18.70
C MET A 137 -0.23 0.39 -17.61
N LEU A 138 -0.43 -0.87 -17.22
CA LEU A 138 0.42 -1.56 -16.23
C LEU A 138 1.86 -1.73 -16.72
N ALA A 139 2.05 -2.09 -17.99
CA ALA A 139 3.38 -2.12 -18.61
C ALA A 139 4.05 -0.74 -18.52
N GLY A 140 3.29 0.33 -18.75
CA GLY A 140 3.75 1.71 -18.65
C GLY A 140 4.23 2.09 -17.25
N VAL A 141 3.54 1.63 -16.17
CA VAL A 141 3.99 1.83 -14.78
C VAL A 141 5.35 1.16 -14.55
N ILE A 142 5.49 -0.10 -14.99
CA ILE A 142 6.72 -0.87 -14.79
C ILE A 142 7.90 -0.24 -15.54
N LEU A 143 7.71 0.16 -16.80
CA LEU A 143 8.75 0.82 -17.59
C LEU A 143 9.15 2.17 -16.98
N ARG A 144 8.18 2.94 -16.48
CA ARG A 144 8.46 4.19 -15.74
C ARG A 144 9.28 3.92 -14.49
N GLN A 145 8.97 2.88 -13.72
CA GLN A 145 9.73 2.50 -12.52
C GLN A 145 11.18 2.13 -12.86
N PHE A 146 11.42 1.40 -13.94
CA PHE A 146 12.78 1.10 -14.38
C PHE A 146 13.56 2.37 -14.77
N LYS A 147 12.90 3.29 -15.49
CA LYS A 147 13.47 4.60 -15.82
C LYS A 147 13.82 5.39 -14.55
N CYS A 148 12.95 5.42 -13.56
CA CYS A 148 13.19 6.09 -12.28
C CYS A 148 14.43 5.50 -11.56
N ILE A 149 14.53 4.17 -11.46
CA ILE A 149 15.71 3.49 -10.89
C ILE A 149 16.99 3.84 -11.65
N ASN A 150 16.91 3.99 -12.97
CA ASN A 150 18.07 4.36 -13.79
C ASN A 150 18.45 5.84 -13.67
N ILE A 151 17.52 6.72 -13.29
CA ILE A 151 17.80 8.13 -12.97
C ILE A 151 18.55 8.23 -11.65
N ASP A 152 18.00 7.62 -10.59
CA ASP A 152 18.64 7.58 -9.27
C ASP A 152 18.08 6.42 -8.41
N PRO A 153 18.86 5.36 -8.15
CA PRO A 153 18.40 4.23 -7.34
C PRO A 153 18.28 4.54 -5.83
N TYR A 154 18.77 5.69 -5.38
CA TYR A 154 18.64 6.15 -3.99
C TYR A 154 17.40 6.99 -3.73
N ALA A 155 16.68 7.39 -4.77
CA ALA A 155 15.46 8.18 -4.63
C ALA A 155 14.24 7.29 -4.41
N ASN A 156 13.36 7.71 -3.51
CA ASN A 156 12.08 7.07 -3.23
C ASN A 156 10.94 7.64 -4.09
N ALA A 157 10.99 8.95 -4.44
CA ALA A 157 9.91 9.62 -5.14
C ALA A 157 10.41 10.50 -6.30
N PHE A 158 9.60 10.54 -7.38
CA PHE A 158 9.95 11.19 -8.65
C PHE A 158 8.86 12.16 -9.11
N ASN A 159 9.29 13.19 -9.82
CA ASN A 159 8.43 14.14 -10.54
C ASN A 159 8.01 13.57 -11.91
N ASP A 160 6.94 14.10 -12.47
CA ASP A 160 6.55 13.79 -13.85
C ASP A 160 7.31 14.67 -14.85
N GLY A 161 8.62 14.48 -14.90
CA GLY A 161 9.59 15.29 -15.64
C GLY A 161 10.52 16.08 -14.72
N ALA A 162 11.38 16.91 -15.28
CA ALA A 162 12.34 17.72 -14.54
C ALA A 162 11.67 18.96 -13.94
N ILE A 163 11.82 19.19 -12.63
CA ILE A 163 11.36 20.39 -11.89
C ILE A 163 12.57 20.97 -11.16
N PRO A 164 13.28 21.99 -11.75
CA PRO A 164 14.52 22.51 -11.17
C PRO A 164 14.37 23.16 -9.81
N ASP A 165 13.19 23.69 -9.49
CA ASP A 165 12.83 24.36 -8.23
C ASP A 165 11.81 23.55 -7.41
N GLY A 166 11.91 22.21 -7.50
CA GLY A 166 11.04 21.28 -6.77
C GLY A 166 11.11 21.47 -5.25
N HIS A 167 10.05 21.01 -4.56
CA HIS A 167 9.82 21.27 -3.14
C HIS A 167 11.00 20.90 -2.22
N TRP A 168 11.69 19.79 -2.51
CA TRP A 168 12.79 19.27 -1.69
C TRP A 168 14.18 19.49 -2.28
N MET A 169 14.32 20.35 -3.29
CA MET A 169 15.62 20.63 -3.91
C MET A 169 16.67 21.22 -2.95
N SER A 170 16.24 21.70 -1.78
CA SER A 170 17.14 22.21 -0.72
C SER A 170 17.67 21.12 0.22
N ASP A 171 17.25 19.86 0.07
CA ASP A 171 17.79 18.75 0.87
C ASP A 171 19.29 18.57 0.63
N LEU A 172 20.02 18.28 1.69
CA LEU A 172 21.47 18.06 1.64
C LEU A 172 21.78 16.64 1.24
N THR A 173 21.56 16.35 -0.03
CA THR A 173 21.81 15.10 -0.74
C THR A 173 22.02 15.43 -2.22
N ASP A 174 22.34 14.45 -3.06
CA ASP A 174 22.57 14.66 -4.51
C ASP A 174 21.22 14.74 -5.26
N MET A 175 20.48 15.85 -5.05
CA MET A 175 19.18 16.09 -5.68
C MET A 175 19.33 16.36 -7.18
N LYS A 176 18.37 15.86 -7.96
CA LYS A 176 18.23 16.10 -9.41
C LYS A 176 16.81 16.63 -9.69
N PRO A 177 16.59 17.39 -10.79
CA PRO A 177 15.27 17.94 -11.12
C PRO A 177 14.15 16.92 -11.29
N GLU A 178 14.48 15.69 -11.65
CA GLU A 178 13.53 14.58 -11.81
C GLU A 178 13.07 13.99 -10.50
N LEU A 179 13.78 14.27 -9.40
CA LEU A 179 13.48 13.72 -8.09
C LEU A 179 12.51 14.63 -7.33
N HIS A 180 11.44 14.04 -6.80
CA HIS A 180 10.63 14.72 -5.81
C HIS A 180 11.31 14.66 -4.43
N GLU A 181 11.81 13.47 -4.04
CA GLU A 181 12.51 13.22 -2.78
C GLU A 181 13.58 12.15 -2.96
N ARG A 182 14.69 12.27 -2.20
CA ARG A 182 15.81 11.33 -2.30
C ARG A 182 16.10 10.64 -0.97
N LYS A 183 15.07 10.10 -0.32
CA LYS A 183 15.20 9.26 0.87
C LYS A 183 15.52 7.82 0.46
N TRP A 184 16.64 7.28 0.97
CA TRP A 184 17.03 5.91 0.68
C TRP A 184 16.22 4.90 1.49
N GLU A 185 15.44 4.11 0.80
CA GLU A 185 14.60 3.03 1.28
C GLU A 185 14.83 1.78 0.44
N ILE A 186 15.11 0.64 1.08
CA ILE A 186 15.32 -0.63 0.37
C ILE A 186 14.08 -1.02 -0.45
N ASP A 187 12.90 -0.84 0.11
CA ASP A 187 11.63 -1.25 -0.48
C ASP A 187 11.29 -0.47 -1.76
N SER A 188 11.76 0.76 -1.90
CA SER A 188 11.63 1.55 -3.14
C SER A 188 12.21 0.83 -4.36
N LEU A 189 13.25 0.00 -4.19
CA LEU A 189 13.79 -0.84 -5.26
C LEU A 189 13.11 -2.22 -5.35
N CYS A 190 12.45 -2.68 -4.29
CA CYS A 190 11.80 -3.99 -4.25
C CYS A 190 10.41 -4.03 -4.88
N TYR A 191 9.60 -2.97 -4.67
CA TYR A 191 8.25 -2.89 -5.23
C TYR A 191 8.20 -2.97 -6.76
N PRO A 192 9.08 -2.28 -7.52
CA PRO A 192 9.16 -2.43 -8.98
C PRO A 192 9.43 -3.87 -9.42
N LEU A 193 10.33 -4.57 -8.72
CA LEU A 193 10.68 -5.96 -9.04
C LEU A 193 9.50 -6.91 -8.75
N ARG A 194 8.80 -6.69 -7.63
CA ARG A 194 7.61 -7.44 -7.25
C ARG A 194 6.50 -7.26 -8.29
N LEU A 195 6.23 -6.02 -8.71
CA LEU A 195 5.20 -5.70 -9.70
C LEU A 195 5.53 -6.30 -11.07
N ALA A 196 6.75 -6.11 -11.57
CA ALA A 196 7.19 -6.63 -12.86
C ALA A 196 7.12 -8.16 -12.92
N TYR A 197 7.52 -8.85 -11.84
CA TYR A 197 7.40 -10.30 -11.73
C TYR A 197 5.94 -10.76 -11.76
N HIS A 198 5.05 -10.12 -11.01
CA HIS A 198 3.63 -10.44 -10.98
C HIS A 198 2.96 -10.22 -12.33
N TYR A 199 3.25 -9.09 -12.98
CA TYR A 199 2.77 -8.79 -14.33
C TYR A 199 3.17 -9.88 -15.32
N TRP A 200 4.45 -10.25 -15.34
CA TRP A 200 4.96 -11.30 -16.22
C TRP A 200 4.32 -12.67 -15.94
N LYS A 201 4.22 -13.06 -14.67
CA LYS A 201 3.63 -14.36 -14.30
C LYS A 201 2.15 -14.44 -14.65
N THR A 202 1.44 -13.33 -14.60
CA THR A 202 0.01 -13.25 -14.93
C THR A 202 -0.24 -13.16 -16.42
N THR A 203 0.52 -12.32 -17.12
CA THR A 203 0.25 -12.00 -18.54
C THR A 203 1.06 -12.82 -19.54
N GLY A 204 2.18 -13.39 -19.12
CA GLY A 204 3.17 -14.00 -20.00
C GLY A 204 3.98 -12.98 -20.83
N ASP A 205 3.69 -11.69 -20.70
CA ASP A 205 4.34 -10.64 -21.46
C ASP A 205 5.74 -10.35 -20.92
N ALA A 206 6.75 -10.67 -21.71
CA ALA A 206 8.16 -10.45 -21.41
C ALA A 206 8.74 -9.19 -22.07
N SER A 207 7.95 -8.44 -22.84
CA SER A 207 8.43 -7.30 -23.63
C SER A 207 8.96 -6.14 -22.77
N ILE A 208 8.51 -6.04 -21.51
CA ILE A 208 8.99 -5.06 -20.54
C ILE A 208 10.43 -5.30 -20.08
N PHE A 209 10.99 -6.53 -20.25
CA PHE A 209 12.34 -6.88 -19.79
C PHE A 209 13.41 -6.60 -20.85
N ASN A 210 13.55 -5.36 -21.22
CA ASN A 210 14.48 -4.82 -22.21
C ASN A 210 15.82 -4.38 -21.57
N GLU A 211 16.64 -3.62 -22.28
CA GLU A 211 17.94 -3.14 -21.77
C GLU A 211 17.78 -2.14 -20.61
N GLU A 212 16.67 -1.36 -20.52
CA GLU A 212 16.39 -0.50 -19.35
C GLU A 212 16.17 -1.33 -18.08
N TRP A 213 15.52 -2.47 -18.20
CA TRP A 213 15.40 -3.45 -17.12
C TRP A 213 16.76 -3.98 -16.68
N ILE A 214 17.60 -4.39 -17.64
CA ILE A 214 18.95 -4.91 -17.33
C ILE A 214 19.76 -3.85 -16.59
N GLN A 215 19.71 -2.60 -17.04
CA GLN A 215 20.38 -1.49 -16.37
C GLN A 215 19.80 -1.24 -14.97
N ALA A 216 18.47 -1.27 -14.83
CA ALA A 216 17.82 -1.09 -13.53
C ALA A 216 18.25 -2.15 -12.51
N ILE A 217 18.27 -3.44 -12.89
CA ILE A 217 18.75 -4.52 -12.02
C ILE A 217 20.23 -4.38 -11.68
N THR A 218 21.05 -3.94 -12.62
CA THR A 218 22.47 -3.66 -12.37
C THR A 218 22.63 -2.57 -11.32
N ASN A 219 21.83 -1.50 -11.42
CA ASN A 219 21.80 -0.41 -10.44
C ASN A 219 21.30 -0.90 -9.06
N VAL A 220 20.24 -1.72 -9.02
CA VAL A 220 19.73 -2.31 -7.77
C VAL A 220 20.82 -3.13 -7.07
N LEU A 221 21.48 -4.03 -7.78
CA LEU A 221 22.56 -4.86 -7.21
C LEU A 221 23.72 -4.01 -6.71
N LYS A 222 24.14 -3.01 -7.49
CA LYS A 222 25.20 -2.08 -7.07
C LYS A 222 24.81 -1.36 -5.78
N THR A 223 23.62 -0.76 -5.75
CA THR A 223 23.12 0.01 -4.58
C THR A 223 23.00 -0.86 -3.34
N PHE A 224 22.45 -2.07 -3.44
CA PHE A 224 22.35 -2.98 -2.31
C PHE A 224 23.72 -3.39 -1.78
N LYS A 225 24.70 -3.70 -2.65
CA LYS A 225 26.07 -4.02 -2.27
C LYS A 225 26.77 -2.83 -1.60
N GLU A 226 26.64 -1.62 -2.14
CA GLU A 226 27.14 -0.39 -1.50
C GLU A 226 26.56 -0.20 -0.10
N GLN A 227 25.27 -0.45 0.06
CA GLN A 227 24.56 -0.30 1.34
C GLN A 227 24.71 -1.50 2.30
N GLN A 228 25.39 -2.57 1.91
CA GLN A 228 25.92 -3.54 2.89
C GLN A 228 27.09 -2.94 3.70
N ARG A 229 27.67 -1.84 3.23
CA ARG A 229 28.74 -1.08 3.89
C ARG A 229 30.01 -1.91 4.24
N LYS A 230 30.28 -2.96 3.45
CA LYS A 230 31.48 -3.80 3.64
C LYS A 230 32.78 -3.06 3.34
N ASP A 231 32.74 -2.19 2.32
CA ASP A 231 33.89 -1.45 1.80
C ASP A 231 33.83 0.05 2.21
N GLY A 232 33.10 0.37 3.28
CA GLY A 232 32.92 1.73 3.78
C GLY A 232 31.46 2.16 3.88
N VAL A 233 31.22 3.43 4.18
CA VAL A 233 29.86 3.96 4.46
C VAL A 233 28.99 4.12 3.21
N GLY A 234 29.57 3.94 2.01
CA GLY A 234 28.88 4.14 0.73
C GLY A 234 28.74 5.61 0.32
N PRO A 235 28.19 5.87 -0.86
CA PRO A 235 28.10 7.22 -1.44
C PRO A 235 26.89 8.02 -0.93
N TYR A 236 25.92 7.40 -0.25
CA TYR A 236 24.67 8.03 0.13
C TYR A 236 24.78 8.79 1.45
N LYS A 237 24.28 10.01 1.43
CA LYS A 237 24.03 10.88 2.59
C LYS A 237 22.72 11.61 2.41
N PHE A 238 22.05 11.89 3.51
CA PHE A 238 20.83 12.68 3.50
C PHE A 238 20.68 13.50 4.78
N GLN A 239 20.49 14.80 4.63
CA GLN A 239 20.02 15.67 5.69
C GLN A 239 18.96 16.62 5.14
N ARG A 240 17.96 16.93 5.96
CA ARG A 240 16.94 17.93 5.71
C ARG A 240 16.92 18.93 6.86
N LYS A 241 16.81 20.21 6.54
CA LYS A 241 16.56 21.24 7.55
C LYS A 241 15.10 21.17 7.96
N THR A 242 14.82 20.60 9.11
CA THR A 242 13.47 20.29 9.60
C THR A 242 13.42 20.35 11.12
N GLU A 243 12.23 20.57 11.68
CA GLU A 243 11.97 20.44 13.12
C GLU A 243 11.58 18.99 13.51
N ARG A 244 11.28 18.14 12.53
CA ARG A 244 10.91 16.73 12.74
C ARG A 244 12.17 15.86 12.75
N ALA A 245 12.54 15.35 13.92
CA ALA A 245 13.77 14.55 14.10
C ALA A 245 13.86 13.33 13.18
N LEU A 246 12.72 12.73 12.79
CA LEU A 246 12.68 11.55 11.91
C LEU A 246 12.64 11.89 10.41
N ASP A 247 12.56 13.18 10.06
CA ASP A 247 12.56 13.64 8.67
C ASP A 247 13.98 13.96 8.14
N THR A 248 15.00 13.63 8.93
CA THR A 248 16.42 13.80 8.60
C THR A 248 17.25 12.68 9.18
N VAL A 249 18.45 12.44 8.61
CA VAL A 249 19.37 11.39 9.07
C VAL A 249 20.44 12.00 9.96
N SER A 250 20.66 11.38 11.13
CA SER A 250 21.69 11.79 12.09
C SER A 250 23.12 11.52 11.58
N ASN A 251 24.14 11.88 12.37
CA ASN A 251 25.54 11.58 12.09
C ASN A 251 25.97 12.05 10.68
N ASP A 252 25.83 13.35 10.42
CA ASP A 252 26.16 13.99 9.14
C ASP A 252 25.50 13.32 7.91
N GLY A 253 24.27 12.81 8.12
CA GLY A 253 23.49 12.16 7.08
C GLY A 253 23.82 10.69 6.83
N LEU A 254 24.70 10.10 7.64
CA LEU A 254 25.13 8.69 7.53
C LEU A 254 24.26 7.73 8.37
N GLY A 255 23.54 8.26 9.37
CA GLY A 255 22.74 7.50 10.32
C GLY A 255 23.55 6.82 11.42
N ALA A 256 22.89 6.00 12.23
CA ALA A 256 23.54 5.25 13.31
C ALA A 256 24.61 4.29 12.75
N PRO A 257 25.72 4.08 13.49
CA PRO A 257 26.75 3.12 13.07
C PRO A 257 26.19 1.71 12.93
N VAL A 258 26.68 0.97 11.94
CA VAL A 258 26.38 -0.44 11.73
C VAL A 258 27.64 -1.28 11.69
N LYS A 259 27.53 -2.53 12.13
CA LYS A 259 28.54 -3.55 11.85
C LYS A 259 28.15 -4.26 10.55
N PRO A 260 28.98 -4.22 9.50
CA PRO A 260 28.70 -4.93 8.25
C PRO A 260 28.59 -6.44 8.47
N VAL A 261 27.40 -6.98 8.37
CA VAL A 261 27.11 -8.40 8.64
C VAL A 261 26.42 -9.09 7.46
N GLY A 262 26.33 -8.41 6.32
CA GLY A 262 25.66 -8.90 5.12
C GLY A 262 24.23 -8.40 4.95
N LEU A 263 23.68 -7.65 5.92
CA LEU A 263 22.40 -6.93 5.77
C LEU A 263 22.61 -5.63 5.01
N ILE A 264 21.52 -5.13 4.43
CA ILE A 264 21.48 -3.89 3.66
C ILE A 264 20.93 -2.77 4.55
N VAL A 265 21.63 -1.64 4.60
CA VAL A 265 21.19 -0.43 5.30
C VAL A 265 20.00 0.18 4.57
N SER A 266 18.97 0.56 5.33
CA SER A 266 17.89 1.48 4.91
C SER A 266 18.00 2.72 5.78
N SER A 267 18.20 3.89 5.17
CA SER A 267 18.27 5.13 5.95
C SER A 267 16.90 5.58 6.42
N PHE A 268 15.87 5.22 5.67
CA PHE A 268 14.48 5.50 5.98
C PHE A 268 13.62 4.24 5.96
N ARG A 269 12.49 4.31 6.64
CA ARG A 269 11.41 3.32 6.69
C ARG A 269 10.42 3.56 5.55
N PRO A 270 9.55 2.60 5.23
CA PRO A 270 8.45 2.81 4.26
C PRO A 270 7.49 3.96 4.62
N SER A 271 7.55 4.46 5.85
CA SER A 271 6.82 5.64 6.33
C SER A 271 7.53 6.97 6.04
N ASP A 272 8.66 6.97 5.33
CA ASP A 272 9.55 8.11 5.10
C ASP A 272 10.25 8.63 6.37
N ASP A 273 10.15 7.93 7.51
CA ASP A 273 10.85 8.23 8.75
C ASP A 273 12.23 7.60 8.80
N ALA A 274 13.22 8.32 9.32
CA ALA A 274 14.58 7.80 9.50
C ALA A 274 14.61 6.59 10.43
N THR A 275 15.41 5.58 10.08
CA THR A 275 15.63 4.39 10.91
C THR A 275 16.44 4.74 12.16
N THR A 276 16.14 4.07 13.27
CA THR A 276 16.91 4.17 14.51
C THR A 276 18.13 3.27 14.46
N LEU A 277 17.95 1.99 14.08
CA LEU A 277 19.01 1.05 13.74
C LEU A 277 18.89 0.71 12.26
N GLN A 278 19.97 0.86 11.49
CA GLN A 278 19.86 1.00 10.04
C GLN A 278 19.57 -0.29 9.26
N PHE A 279 19.65 -1.45 9.87
CA PHE A 279 19.22 -2.68 9.21
C PHE A 279 17.72 -2.92 9.48
N LEU A 280 16.87 -2.34 8.64
CA LEU A 280 15.42 -2.53 8.69
C LEU A 280 15.08 -3.97 8.24
N VAL A 281 14.63 -4.78 9.19
CA VAL A 281 14.48 -6.23 9.00
C VAL A 281 13.41 -6.58 7.95
N PRO A 282 12.16 -6.06 7.99
CA PRO A 282 11.17 -6.41 6.98
C PRO A 282 11.59 -6.00 5.57
N SER A 283 12.26 -4.86 5.37
CA SER A 283 12.77 -4.46 4.06
C SER A 283 13.93 -5.35 3.58
N ASN A 284 14.77 -5.87 4.48
CA ASN A 284 15.79 -6.85 4.11
C ASN A 284 15.18 -8.19 3.68
N PHE A 285 14.10 -8.67 4.32
CA PHE A 285 13.34 -9.82 3.83
C PHE A 285 12.76 -9.56 2.45
N PHE A 286 12.19 -8.39 2.22
CA PHE A 286 11.63 -8.01 0.93
C PHE A 286 12.71 -7.91 -0.16
N ALA A 287 13.93 -7.47 0.17
CA ALA A 287 15.07 -7.52 -0.76
C ALA A 287 15.41 -8.97 -1.18
N VAL A 288 15.42 -9.92 -0.24
CA VAL A 288 15.67 -11.35 -0.54
C VAL A 288 14.65 -11.89 -1.54
N SER A 289 13.34 -11.71 -1.26
CA SER A 289 12.28 -12.22 -2.14
C SER A 289 12.28 -11.52 -3.50
N SER A 290 12.57 -10.22 -3.56
CA SER A 290 12.65 -9.44 -4.78
C SER A 290 13.84 -9.82 -5.66
N LEU A 291 15.01 -10.02 -5.08
CA LEU A 291 16.21 -10.48 -5.80
C LEU A 291 16.02 -11.88 -6.40
N ARG A 292 15.32 -12.78 -5.69
CA ARG A 292 14.98 -14.11 -6.22
C ARG A 292 14.05 -14.03 -7.42
N LYS A 293 13.04 -13.14 -7.38
CA LYS A 293 12.13 -12.87 -8.51
C LYS A 293 12.90 -12.30 -9.71
N ALA A 294 13.79 -11.33 -9.48
CA ALA A 294 14.66 -10.78 -10.52
C ALA A 294 15.58 -11.84 -11.13
N ALA A 295 16.17 -12.71 -10.32
CA ALA A 295 17.01 -13.80 -10.78
C ALA A 295 16.26 -14.75 -11.72
N GLU A 296 15.00 -15.08 -11.40
CA GLU A 296 14.18 -15.94 -12.26
C GLU A 296 13.90 -15.29 -13.62
N ILE A 297 13.58 -13.97 -13.65
CA ILE A 297 13.37 -13.22 -14.90
C ILE A 297 14.65 -13.22 -15.74
N LEU A 298 15.78 -12.86 -15.13
CA LEU A 298 17.07 -12.79 -15.80
C LEU A 298 17.49 -14.15 -16.42
N GLU A 299 17.19 -15.25 -15.72
CA GLU A 299 17.50 -16.59 -16.19
C GLU A 299 16.55 -17.05 -17.31
N LYS A 300 15.23 -16.91 -17.09
CA LYS A 300 14.22 -17.46 -17.99
C LYS A 300 13.93 -16.59 -19.21
N VAL A 301 13.96 -15.27 -19.05
CA VAL A 301 13.62 -14.32 -20.11
C VAL A 301 14.89 -13.81 -20.81
N ASN A 302 15.79 -13.19 -20.06
CA ASN A 302 16.92 -12.47 -20.64
C ASN A 302 18.14 -13.36 -20.94
N LYS A 303 18.21 -14.59 -20.41
CA LYS A 303 19.35 -15.50 -20.51
C LYS A 303 20.66 -14.90 -19.96
N LYS A 304 20.56 -13.98 -19.00
CA LYS A 304 21.67 -13.32 -18.33
C LYS A 304 22.10 -14.11 -17.09
N THR A 305 22.69 -15.28 -17.28
CA THR A 305 23.00 -16.24 -16.20
C THR A 305 23.95 -15.70 -15.11
N ALA A 306 24.94 -14.88 -15.52
CA ALA A 306 25.87 -14.25 -14.56
C ALA A 306 25.14 -13.27 -13.63
N LEU A 307 24.31 -12.38 -14.16
CA LEU A 307 23.55 -11.40 -13.39
C LEU A 307 22.47 -12.08 -12.51
N SER A 308 21.83 -13.16 -13.02
CA SER A 308 20.93 -14.00 -12.24
C SER A 308 21.65 -14.62 -11.04
N LYS A 309 22.88 -15.13 -11.24
CA LYS A 309 23.68 -15.67 -10.16
C LYS A 309 24.01 -14.62 -9.10
N GLU A 310 24.40 -13.42 -9.51
CA GLU A 310 24.66 -12.32 -8.57
C GLU A 310 23.44 -11.98 -7.69
N CYS A 311 22.23 -11.94 -8.28
CA CYS A 311 20.99 -11.75 -7.53
C CYS A 311 20.77 -12.89 -6.51
N LYS A 312 20.98 -14.15 -6.91
CA LYS A 312 20.83 -15.32 -6.03
C LYS A 312 21.85 -15.30 -4.89
N ASP A 313 23.10 -14.99 -5.20
CA ASP A 313 24.19 -14.96 -4.20
C ASP A 313 23.93 -13.85 -3.15
N LEU A 314 23.55 -12.66 -3.58
CA LEU A 314 23.22 -11.56 -2.66
C LEU A 314 21.97 -11.89 -1.83
N ALA A 315 20.91 -12.45 -2.43
CA ALA A 315 19.72 -12.89 -1.70
C ALA A 315 20.08 -13.93 -0.62
N GLN A 316 20.94 -14.91 -0.95
CA GLN A 316 21.37 -15.92 -0.01
C GLN A 316 22.21 -15.36 1.14
N GLU A 317 23.07 -14.39 0.84
CA GLU A 317 23.88 -13.71 1.87
C GLU A 317 22.99 -12.94 2.86
N VAL A 318 22.06 -12.11 2.34
CA VAL A 318 21.12 -11.33 3.18
C VAL A 318 20.23 -12.26 4.01
N GLU A 319 19.70 -13.34 3.43
CA GLU A 319 18.90 -14.32 4.16
C GLU A 319 19.70 -14.98 5.30
N THR A 320 20.95 -15.31 5.06
CA THR A 320 21.84 -15.91 6.09
C THR A 320 22.08 -14.94 7.23
N ALA A 321 22.26 -13.65 6.90
CA ALA A 321 22.43 -12.61 7.90
C ALA A 321 21.13 -12.36 8.70
N LEU A 322 19.96 -12.35 8.04
CA LEU A 322 18.65 -12.23 8.70
C LEU A 322 18.44 -13.35 9.73
N LYS A 323 18.70 -14.61 9.35
CA LYS A 323 18.57 -15.75 10.27
C LYS A 323 19.45 -15.62 11.53
N LYS A 324 20.58 -14.95 11.41
CA LYS A 324 21.55 -14.79 12.50
C LYS A 324 21.29 -13.56 13.36
N TYR A 325 20.91 -12.43 12.77
CA TYR A 325 20.91 -11.13 13.43
C TYR A 325 19.52 -10.54 13.67
N ALA A 326 18.49 -11.00 12.93
CA ALA A 326 17.14 -10.41 13.03
C ALA A 326 16.26 -11.02 14.14
N VAL A 327 16.69 -12.14 14.73
CA VAL A 327 15.89 -12.88 15.72
C VAL A 327 16.25 -12.49 17.13
N TYR A 328 15.23 -12.10 17.91
CA TYR A 328 15.34 -11.76 19.33
C TYR A 328 14.57 -12.77 20.19
N ASN A 329 15.17 -13.18 21.32
CA ASN A 329 14.49 -14.06 22.30
C ASN A 329 13.69 -13.20 23.29
N HIS A 330 12.44 -12.93 22.98
CA HIS A 330 11.58 -12.12 23.83
C HIS A 330 11.06 -12.94 25.03
N PRO A 331 11.11 -12.42 26.29
CA PRO A 331 10.72 -13.19 27.48
C PRO A 331 9.27 -13.68 27.49
N LYS A 332 8.37 -12.93 26.86
CA LYS A 332 6.92 -13.24 26.82
C LYS A 332 6.50 -14.01 25.56
N TYR A 333 7.11 -13.74 24.42
CA TYR A 333 6.66 -14.27 23.11
C TYR A 333 7.57 -15.38 22.57
N GLY A 334 8.74 -15.61 23.17
CA GLY A 334 9.76 -16.50 22.62
C GLY A 334 10.54 -15.83 21.48
N LYS A 335 10.99 -16.59 20.49
CA LYS A 335 11.71 -16.01 19.34
C LYS A 335 10.78 -15.16 18.49
N ILE A 336 11.16 -13.89 18.28
CA ILE A 336 10.48 -12.94 17.40
C ILE A 336 11.49 -12.30 16.45
N TYR A 337 11.02 -11.73 15.34
CA TYR A 337 11.83 -10.83 14.52
C TYR A 337 11.84 -9.43 15.16
N ALA A 338 13.03 -8.82 15.25
CA ALA A 338 13.16 -7.40 15.56
C ALA A 338 12.77 -6.56 14.33
N PHE A 339 12.32 -5.32 14.54
CA PHE A 339 12.02 -4.40 13.45
C PHE A 339 13.28 -3.83 12.81
N GLU A 340 14.25 -3.41 13.64
CA GLU A 340 15.55 -2.92 13.20
C GLU A 340 16.67 -3.55 14.02
N VAL A 341 17.85 -3.73 13.40
CA VAL A 341 19.08 -4.19 14.06
C VAL A 341 20.29 -3.41 13.53
N ASP A 342 21.44 -3.51 14.19
CA ASP A 342 22.67 -2.81 13.84
C ASP A 342 23.88 -3.73 13.55
N GLY A 343 23.74 -5.03 13.76
CA GLY A 343 24.83 -6.01 13.65
C GLY A 343 25.77 -6.08 14.84
N PHE A 344 25.70 -5.13 15.80
CA PHE A 344 26.45 -5.17 17.08
C PHE A 344 25.73 -5.98 18.15
N GLY A 345 24.47 -6.32 17.95
CA GLY A 345 23.62 -7.07 18.88
C GLY A 345 22.48 -6.26 19.47
N ASN A 346 22.29 -5.02 19.04
CA ASN A 346 21.14 -4.22 19.44
C ASN A 346 19.92 -4.55 18.55
N HIS A 347 18.72 -4.52 19.16
CA HIS A 347 17.44 -4.82 18.55
C HIS A 347 16.43 -3.74 18.89
N HIS A 348 15.77 -3.17 17.89
CA HIS A 348 14.64 -2.26 18.07
C HIS A 348 13.36 -3.06 17.94
N LEU A 349 12.59 -3.14 19.04
CA LEU A 349 11.37 -3.96 19.14
C LEU A 349 10.15 -3.07 18.98
N MET A 350 9.61 -3.03 17.79
CA MET A 350 8.37 -2.35 17.41
C MET A 350 7.83 -2.95 16.11
N ASP A 351 6.75 -2.44 15.59
CA ASP A 351 6.37 -2.49 14.19
C ASP A 351 5.78 -1.15 13.77
N ASP A 352 5.86 -0.83 12.48
CA ASP A 352 5.26 0.32 11.83
C ASP A 352 4.19 -0.19 10.86
N ALA A 353 3.11 0.57 10.68
CA ALA A 353 2.00 0.16 9.82
C ALA A 353 2.35 0.12 8.34
N ASN A 354 3.34 0.91 7.91
CA ASN A 354 3.71 1.03 6.49
C ASN A 354 4.39 -0.25 6.00
N VAL A 355 4.00 -0.70 4.81
CA VAL A 355 4.47 -1.97 4.25
C VAL A 355 5.68 -1.72 3.33
N PRO A 356 6.81 -2.42 3.55
CA PRO A 356 7.02 -3.63 4.36
C PRO A 356 7.06 -3.38 5.88
N SER A 357 6.30 -4.18 6.62
CA SER A 357 6.29 -4.25 8.08
C SER A 357 6.49 -5.70 8.54
N LEU A 358 6.75 -5.91 9.83
CA LEU A 358 6.85 -7.27 10.37
C LEU A 358 5.53 -8.03 10.20
N LEU A 359 4.40 -7.35 10.40
CA LEU A 359 3.07 -7.94 10.20
C LEU A 359 2.83 -8.35 8.74
N ALA A 360 3.34 -7.58 7.78
CA ALA A 360 3.05 -7.75 6.36
C ALA A 360 3.95 -8.80 5.65
N MET A 361 4.97 -9.35 6.30
CA MET A 361 5.95 -10.24 5.64
C MET A 361 5.32 -11.39 4.83
N PRO A 362 4.26 -12.11 5.29
CA PRO A 362 3.65 -13.14 4.46
C PRO A 362 2.86 -12.59 3.26
N TYR A 363 2.27 -11.38 3.37
CA TYR A 363 1.59 -10.72 2.25
C TYR A 363 2.55 -10.40 1.10
N LEU A 364 3.79 -10.02 1.42
CA LEU A 364 4.85 -9.78 0.42
C LEU A 364 5.47 -11.10 -0.13
N GLY A 365 5.20 -12.23 0.53
CA GLY A 365 5.79 -13.53 0.20
C GLY A 365 7.21 -13.68 0.74
N ASP A 366 7.55 -12.96 1.79
CA ASP A 366 8.89 -12.93 2.38
C ASP A 366 9.12 -14.07 3.36
N VAL A 367 8.09 -14.42 4.12
CA VAL A 367 8.09 -15.55 5.06
C VAL A 367 6.82 -16.39 4.93
N ASN A 368 6.89 -17.65 5.35
CA ASN A 368 5.71 -18.48 5.42
C ASN A 368 4.80 -18.01 6.58
N ILE A 369 3.50 -17.92 6.33
CA ILE A 369 2.52 -17.53 7.35
C ILE A 369 2.54 -18.44 8.59
N ASN A 370 2.92 -19.70 8.43
CA ASN A 370 3.02 -20.69 9.52
C ASN A 370 4.42 -20.74 10.16
N ASP A 371 5.34 -19.84 9.78
CA ASP A 371 6.66 -19.76 10.43
C ASP A 371 6.46 -19.45 11.92
N PRO A 372 7.03 -20.25 12.84
CA PRO A 372 6.82 -20.07 14.29
C PRO A 372 7.34 -18.73 14.80
N ILE A 373 8.46 -18.23 14.24
CA ILE A 373 9.04 -16.93 14.64
C ILE A 373 8.10 -15.82 14.17
N TYR A 374 7.58 -15.91 12.95
CA TYR A 374 6.59 -14.96 12.46
C TYR A 374 5.31 -14.99 13.29
N GLN A 375 4.78 -16.16 13.66
CA GLN A 375 3.58 -16.25 14.49
C GLN A 375 3.78 -15.63 15.87
N ASN A 376 4.95 -15.79 16.46
CA ASN A 376 5.33 -15.11 17.71
C ASN A 376 5.41 -13.59 17.50
N THR A 377 6.07 -13.16 16.41
CA THR A 377 6.20 -11.75 16.04
C THR A 377 4.81 -11.12 15.82
N ARG A 378 3.91 -11.81 15.11
CA ARG A 378 2.53 -11.36 14.87
C ARG A 378 1.75 -11.11 16.16
N ARG A 379 1.97 -11.97 17.20
CA ARG A 379 1.36 -11.75 18.52
C ARG A 379 1.99 -10.57 19.27
N PHE A 380 3.30 -10.38 19.13
CA PHE A 380 4.02 -9.25 19.72
C PHE A 380 3.57 -7.92 19.11
N VAL A 381 3.60 -7.79 17.80
CA VAL A 381 3.31 -6.50 17.12
C VAL A 381 1.84 -6.07 17.28
N TRP A 382 0.92 -7.03 17.50
CA TRP A 382 -0.48 -6.74 17.78
C TRP A 382 -0.80 -6.82 19.28
N SER A 383 0.03 -6.17 20.09
CA SER A 383 -0.11 -6.08 21.54
C SER A 383 0.47 -4.77 22.08
N GLU A 384 0.16 -4.43 23.32
CA GLU A 384 0.68 -3.25 24.01
C GLU A 384 2.20 -3.28 24.25
N ASP A 385 2.86 -4.42 23.99
CA ASP A 385 4.33 -4.52 24.02
C ASP A 385 4.97 -3.91 22.74
N ASN A 386 4.19 -3.68 21.68
CA ASN A 386 4.58 -2.81 20.58
C ASN A 386 4.18 -1.37 20.91
N PRO A 387 5.15 -0.42 21.03
CA PRO A 387 4.86 0.97 21.43
C PRO A 387 3.95 1.73 20.47
N TYR A 388 3.75 1.22 19.26
CA TYR A 388 2.87 1.82 18.24
C TYR A 388 1.60 1.01 17.97
N PHE A 389 1.29 0.04 18.82
CA PHE A 389 -0.05 -0.56 18.86
C PHE A 389 -0.97 0.30 19.70
N PHE A 390 -2.07 0.75 19.09
CA PHE A 390 -3.06 1.58 19.76
C PHE A 390 -4.41 0.89 19.81
N LYS A 391 -5.12 1.06 20.91
CA LYS A 391 -6.45 0.50 21.13
C LYS A 391 -7.35 1.54 21.79
N GLY A 392 -8.54 1.72 21.25
CA GLY A 392 -9.50 2.70 21.73
C GLY A 392 -10.94 2.33 21.39
N LYS A 393 -11.82 3.33 21.48
CA LYS A 393 -13.27 3.16 21.27
C LYS A 393 -13.65 2.91 19.81
N ALA A 394 -12.91 3.52 18.87
CA ALA A 394 -13.18 3.39 17.44
C ALA A 394 -12.56 2.12 16.86
N GLY A 395 -11.38 1.72 17.36
CA GLY A 395 -10.68 0.55 16.84
C GLY A 395 -9.33 0.31 17.51
N GLU A 396 -8.63 -0.70 17.01
CA GLU A 396 -7.29 -1.05 17.42
C GLU A 396 -6.41 -1.34 16.19
N GLY A 397 -5.11 -1.08 16.29
CA GLY A 397 -4.17 -1.39 15.22
C GLY A 397 -2.81 -0.75 15.44
N ILE A 398 -1.94 -0.98 14.48
CA ILE A 398 -0.59 -0.42 14.49
C ILE A 398 -0.62 0.95 13.81
N GLY A 399 0.07 1.91 14.40
CA GLY A 399 0.36 3.21 13.82
C GLY A 399 1.83 3.31 13.44
N GLY A 400 2.47 4.38 13.91
CA GLY A 400 3.89 4.63 13.69
C GLY A 400 4.28 6.01 14.23
N PRO A 401 5.57 6.30 14.31
CA PRO A 401 6.03 7.63 14.74
C PRO A 401 5.69 8.72 13.71
N HIS A 402 5.45 8.36 12.46
CA HIS A 402 5.21 9.30 11.36
C HIS A 402 4.05 10.26 11.64
N ILE A 403 2.91 9.75 12.08
CA ILE A 403 1.72 10.54 12.41
C ILE A 403 1.62 10.82 13.92
N GLY A 404 2.34 10.05 14.74
CA GLY A 404 2.36 10.18 16.20
C GLY A 404 1.45 9.20 16.92
N TYR A 405 1.30 9.43 18.23
CA TYR A 405 0.57 8.51 19.11
C TYR A 405 -0.94 8.54 18.87
N ASP A 406 -1.58 7.42 19.23
CA ASP A 406 -3.04 7.22 19.18
C ASP A 406 -3.66 7.21 17.77
N MET A 407 -2.83 7.30 16.73
CA MET A 407 -3.25 7.25 15.33
C MET A 407 -3.04 5.85 14.75
N VAL A 408 -4.14 5.17 14.45
CA VAL A 408 -4.17 3.82 13.85
C VAL A 408 -4.20 3.95 12.33
N TRP A 409 -3.36 3.18 11.64
CA TRP A 409 -3.39 3.09 10.19
C TRP A 409 -4.31 1.95 9.73
N PRO A 410 -5.31 2.19 8.89
CA PRO A 410 -6.14 1.14 8.30
C PRO A 410 -5.31 0.05 7.62
N MET A 411 -4.15 0.40 7.06
CA MET A 411 -3.19 -0.53 6.43
C MET A 411 -2.80 -1.65 7.37
N SER A 412 -2.56 -1.39 8.66
CA SER A 412 -2.21 -2.42 9.64
C SER A 412 -3.37 -3.40 9.87
N ILE A 413 -4.61 -2.90 9.90
CA ILE A 413 -5.82 -3.72 10.05
C ILE A 413 -6.01 -4.60 8.81
N MET A 414 -5.76 -4.05 7.61
CA MET A 414 -5.78 -4.81 6.36
C MET A 414 -4.70 -5.89 6.35
N MET A 415 -3.46 -5.57 6.76
CA MET A 415 -2.38 -6.56 6.85
C MET A 415 -2.70 -7.66 7.86
N LYS A 416 -3.36 -7.34 8.98
CA LYS A 416 -3.83 -8.35 9.93
C LYS A 416 -4.83 -9.30 9.27
N ALA A 417 -5.75 -8.80 8.46
CA ALA A 417 -6.71 -9.62 7.73
C ALA A 417 -6.03 -10.45 6.62
N PHE A 418 -5.13 -9.85 5.83
CA PHE A 418 -4.38 -10.54 4.77
C PHE A 418 -3.54 -11.71 5.30
N THR A 419 -3.01 -11.58 6.50
CA THR A 419 -2.15 -12.58 7.15
C THR A 419 -2.87 -13.42 8.18
N SER A 420 -4.22 -13.45 8.14
CA SER A 420 -5.04 -14.28 9.01
C SER A 420 -5.55 -15.53 8.30
N GLN A 421 -5.54 -16.64 9.03
CA GLN A 421 -6.21 -17.89 8.65
C GLN A 421 -7.50 -18.12 9.46
N ASN A 422 -7.89 -17.15 10.31
CA ASN A 422 -9.04 -17.21 11.19
C ASN A 422 -10.17 -16.30 10.69
N ASP A 423 -11.29 -16.88 10.30
CA ASP A 423 -12.43 -16.16 9.75
C ASP A 423 -13.05 -15.15 10.75
N ALA A 424 -13.04 -15.43 12.04
CA ALA A 424 -13.53 -14.50 13.05
C ALA A 424 -12.62 -13.26 13.16
N GLU A 425 -11.30 -13.44 13.06
CA GLU A 425 -10.35 -12.32 13.04
C GLU A 425 -10.50 -11.49 11.76
N ILE A 426 -10.62 -12.12 10.58
CA ILE A 426 -10.87 -11.44 9.30
C ILE A 426 -12.15 -10.61 9.39
N LYS A 427 -13.24 -11.21 9.88
CA LYS A 427 -14.53 -10.53 10.08
C LYS A 427 -14.40 -9.29 10.97
N THR A 428 -13.68 -9.41 12.08
CA THR A 428 -13.42 -8.29 13.01
C THR A 428 -12.64 -7.17 12.34
N CYS A 429 -11.61 -7.50 11.56
CA CYS A 429 -10.83 -6.51 10.81
C CYS A 429 -11.68 -5.77 9.77
N ILE A 430 -12.46 -6.48 8.96
CA ILE A 430 -13.34 -5.86 7.95
C ILE A 430 -14.39 -4.95 8.61
N LYS A 431 -15.02 -5.43 9.68
CA LYS A 431 -15.98 -4.58 10.42
C LYS A 431 -15.33 -3.30 10.93
N MET A 432 -14.15 -3.40 11.53
CA MET A 432 -13.41 -2.24 12.02
C MET A 432 -13.09 -1.25 10.90
N LEU A 433 -12.65 -1.72 9.72
CA LEU A 433 -12.42 -0.87 8.56
C LEU A 433 -13.71 -0.18 8.10
N MET A 434 -14.84 -0.88 8.11
CA MET A 434 -16.14 -0.29 7.79
C MET A 434 -16.57 0.78 8.79
N ASP A 435 -16.31 0.56 10.09
CA ASP A 435 -16.74 1.47 11.16
C ASP A 435 -15.85 2.72 11.27
N THR A 436 -14.65 2.70 10.66
CA THR A 436 -13.66 3.77 10.77
C THR A 436 -13.45 4.59 9.48
N ASP A 437 -14.32 4.45 8.49
CA ASP A 437 -14.31 5.22 7.25
C ASP A 437 -14.76 6.68 7.41
N ALA A 438 -15.11 7.11 8.61
CA ALA A 438 -15.63 8.45 8.94
C ALA A 438 -16.92 8.84 8.16
N GLY A 439 -17.59 7.88 7.52
CA GLY A 439 -18.77 8.09 6.66
C GLY A 439 -18.40 8.58 5.25
N THR A 440 -17.13 8.55 4.87
CA THR A 440 -16.66 9.01 3.56
C THR A 440 -16.74 7.93 2.48
N GLY A 441 -16.78 6.65 2.88
CA GLY A 441 -16.68 5.50 1.97
C GLY A 441 -15.28 5.23 1.44
N PHE A 442 -14.26 5.90 2.01
CA PHE A 442 -12.86 5.75 1.67
C PHE A 442 -12.02 5.39 2.89
N MET A 443 -10.84 4.84 2.64
CA MET A 443 -9.79 4.68 3.64
C MET A 443 -8.94 5.95 3.70
N HIS A 444 -8.58 6.36 4.92
CA HIS A 444 -7.69 7.49 5.18
C HIS A 444 -6.28 6.99 5.53
N GLU A 445 -5.29 7.85 5.56
CA GLU A 445 -3.94 7.46 5.97
C GLU A 445 -3.93 6.89 7.39
N SER A 446 -4.52 7.59 8.35
CA SER A 446 -4.70 7.13 9.72
C SER A 446 -5.97 7.72 10.33
N PHE A 447 -6.45 7.11 11.42
CA PHE A 447 -7.55 7.63 12.24
C PHE A 447 -7.21 7.53 13.73
N HIS A 448 -7.76 8.44 14.52
CA HIS A 448 -7.57 8.42 15.98
C HIS A 448 -8.34 7.25 16.61
N LYS A 449 -7.68 6.45 17.45
CA LYS A 449 -8.22 5.23 18.07
C LYS A 449 -9.58 5.38 18.76
N ASP A 450 -9.92 6.58 19.22
CA ASP A 450 -11.19 6.88 19.92
C ASP A 450 -12.20 7.65 19.09
N ASN A 451 -11.77 8.22 17.94
CA ASN A 451 -12.65 9.05 17.10
C ASN A 451 -12.25 8.95 15.63
N PRO A 452 -12.96 8.16 14.82
CA PRO A 452 -12.62 7.94 13.42
C PRO A 452 -12.77 9.20 12.54
N LYS A 453 -13.50 10.23 13.01
CA LYS A 453 -13.61 11.52 12.30
C LYS A 453 -12.34 12.39 12.42
N ASN A 454 -11.45 12.07 13.37
CA ASN A 454 -10.12 12.66 13.46
C ASN A 454 -9.15 11.77 12.68
N PHE A 455 -8.98 12.06 11.40
CA PHE A 455 -8.14 11.31 10.47
C PHE A 455 -7.16 12.22 9.73
N THR A 456 -6.10 11.62 9.22
CA THR A 456 -5.10 12.29 8.36
C THR A 456 -5.31 11.89 6.90
N ARG A 457 -4.90 12.75 5.99
CA ARG A 457 -4.98 12.62 4.53
C ARG A 457 -6.28 11.97 4.05
N ALA A 458 -7.23 12.81 3.66
CA ALA A 458 -8.53 12.38 3.15
C ALA A 458 -8.41 11.55 1.85
N TRP A 459 -7.32 11.70 1.13
CA TRP A 459 -7.05 11.02 -0.13
C TRP A 459 -5.64 10.42 -0.14
N PHE A 460 -5.54 9.16 0.27
CA PHE A 460 -4.35 8.33 0.16
C PHE A 460 -4.71 7.08 -0.67
N ALA A 461 -4.33 7.09 -1.94
CA ALA A 461 -4.82 6.14 -2.93
C ALA A 461 -4.38 4.69 -2.64
N TRP A 462 -3.19 4.48 -2.10
CA TRP A 462 -2.73 3.14 -1.75
C TRP A 462 -3.67 2.44 -0.77
N GLN A 463 -4.09 3.08 0.31
CA GLN A 463 -4.98 2.44 1.28
C GLN A 463 -6.36 2.12 0.70
N ASN A 464 -6.88 2.98 -0.17
CA ASN A 464 -8.12 2.70 -0.87
C ASN A 464 -7.99 1.44 -1.73
N THR A 465 -6.97 1.39 -2.57
CA THR A 465 -6.75 0.23 -3.45
C THR A 465 -6.45 -1.04 -2.65
N LEU A 466 -5.71 -0.95 -1.56
CA LEU A 466 -5.40 -2.06 -0.67
C LEU A 466 -6.66 -2.64 0.00
N PHE A 467 -7.60 -1.78 0.41
CA PHE A 467 -8.91 -2.23 0.89
C PHE A 467 -9.68 -2.98 -0.21
N GLY A 468 -9.69 -2.43 -1.43
CA GLY A 468 -10.28 -3.10 -2.59
C GLY A 468 -9.63 -4.45 -2.88
N GLU A 469 -8.30 -4.55 -2.81
CA GLU A 469 -7.54 -5.80 -2.95
C GLU A 469 -7.97 -6.84 -1.91
N LEU A 470 -8.08 -6.43 -0.64
CA LEU A 470 -8.49 -7.34 0.44
C LEU A 470 -9.89 -7.92 0.20
N ILE A 471 -10.86 -7.07 -0.15
CA ILE A 471 -12.23 -7.54 -0.43
C ILE A 471 -12.26 -8.47 -1.65
N LEU A 472 -11.58 -8.08 -2.73
CA LEU A 472 -11.49 -8.89 -3.94
C LEU A 472 -10.85 -10.26 -3.69
N LYS A 473 -9.75 -10.30 -2.91
CA LYS A 473 -9.11 -11.54 -2.47
C LYS A 473 -10.09 -12.44 -1.73
N LEU A 474 -10.80 -11.91 -0.74
CA LEU A 474 -11.75 -12.68 0.06
C LEU A 474 -12.92 -13.22 -0.79
N VAL A 475 -13.43 -12.43 -1.73
CA VAL A 475 -14.45 -12.87 -2.70
C VAL A 475 -13.91 -14.01 -3.58
N ASN A 476 -12.70 -13.88 -4.10
CA ASN A 476 -12.08 -14.88 -4.96
C ASN A 476 -11.70 -16.17 -4.21
N GLU A 477 -11.48 -16.10 -2.90
CA GLU A 477 -11.28 -17.26 -2.02
C GLU A 477 -12.59 -17.91 -1.54
N GLY A 478 -13.74 -17.45 -2.05
CA GLY A 478 -15.04 -18.02 -1.70
C GLY A 478 -15.58 -17.58 -0.33
N LYS A 479 -15.03 -16.53 0.28
CA LYS A 479 -15.44 -16.02 1.61
C LYS A 479 -16.60 -15.01 1.54
N VAL A 480 -17.45 -15.12 0.51
CA VAL A 480 -18.61 -14.22 0.32
C VAL A 480 -19.60 -14.32 1.49
N ASP A 481 -19.86 -15.54 2.00
CA ASP A 481 -20.75 -15.72 3.14
C ASP A 481 -20.18 -15.09 4.42
N LEU A 482 -18.87 -15.14 4.61
CA LEU A 482 -18.20 -14.43 5.70
C LEU A 482 -18.45 -12.91 5.61
N LEU A 483 -18.19 -12.31 4.43
CA LEU A 483 -18.40 -10.88 4.19
C LEU A 483 -19.88 -10.49 4.41
N ASN A 484 -20.81 -11.30 3.96
CA ASN A 484 -22.26 -11.09 4.10
C ASN A 484 -22.75 -11.30 5.54
N SER A 485 -21.98 -11.94 6.40
CA SER A 485 -22.30 -12.10 7.83
C SER A 485 -21.94 -10.91 8.71
N ILE A 486 -21.21 -9.91 8.14
CA ILE A 486 -20.82 -8.68 8.86
C ILE A 486 -22.04 -7.76 8.98
N GLN A 487 -22.36 -7.35 10.21
CA GLN A 487 -23.47 -6.45 10.52
C GLN A 487 -22.96 -5.06 10.88
#